data_66deb8a9360353d706575997b424aa9d
#
_entry.id   66deb8a9360353d706575997b424aa9d
#
_cell.length_a   1.000
_cell.length_b   1.000
_cell.length_c   1.000
_cell.angle_alpha   90.00
_cell.angle_beta   90.00
_cell.angle_gamma   90.00
#
_symmetry.space_group_name_H-M   'P 1'
#
loop_
_entity.id
_entity.type
_entity.pdbx_description
1 polymer ?
#
loop_
_entity_poly.entity_id
_entity_poly.type
_entity_poly.pdbx_seq_one_letter_code
_entity_poly.pdbx_strand_id
1 'polypeptide(L)'
;MKELPVDNDRVGITGWSYGGFMTMWAVTQTNRFHAAVAGAGISNWQSYYGENGIDQWMLPYFGASVYDDPAVYARSSAINFIKNVRTPTFAYVGERDIECPAPQTVEFWHALRSLGAPTAVMIYPGEGHALRDPAHAADALQRTLEWFDRYLR
;
A
#
# COMPACT_ATOMS: atom_id res chain seq x y z
N MET A 1 -9.82 18.23 -16.36
CA MET A 1 -9.75 18.81 -15.00
C MET A 1 -9.70 20.35 -15.01
N LYS A 2 -10.07 21.01 -16.11
CA LYS A 2 -10.07 22.49 -16.20
C LYS A 2 -11.28 23.15 -15.52
N GLU A 3 -12.25 22.38 -15.05
CA GLU A 3 -13.51 22.89 -14.51
C GLU A 3 -13.67 22.77 -12.98
N LEU A 4 -12.74 22.09 -12.32
CA LEU A 4 -12.73 21.96 -10.86
C LEU A 4 -11.56 22.75 -10.25
N PRO A 5 -11.73 23.37 -9.06
CA PRO A 5 -10.68 24.07 -8.36
C PRO A 5 -9.68 23.07 -7.76
N VAL A 6 -9.01 22.29 -8.61
CA VAL A 6 -8.02 21.28 -8.22
C VAL A 6 -6.62 21.85 -8.40
N ASP A 7 -5.83 21.81 -7.34
CA ASP A 7 -4.42 22.14 -7.40
C ASP A 7 -3.64 20.90 -7.86
N ASN A 8 -3.10 20.97 -9.07
CA ASN A 8 -2.37 19.86 -9.68
C ASN A 8 -1.02 19.56 -9.01
N ASP A 9 -0.47 20.51 -8.26
CA ASP A 9 0.80 20.38 -7.56
C ASP A 9 0.62 19.84 -6.13
N ARG A 10 -0.63 19.62 -5.70
CA ARG A 10 -0.98 19.12 -4.37
C ARG A 10 -1.93 17.92 -4.45
N VAL A 11 -1.54 16.89 -5.19
CA VAL A 11 -2.33 15.67 -5.37
C VAL A 11 -1.77 14.55 -4.49
N GLY A 12 -2.60 14.02 -3.61
CA GLY A 12 -2.33 12.81 -2.84
C GLY A 12 -3.06 11.58 -3.40
N ILE A 13 -2.62 10.40 -2.98
CA ILE A 13 -3.28 9.13 -3.28
C ILE A 13 -3.47 8.31 -2.01
N THR A 14 -4.61 7.69 -1.86
CA THR A 14 -4.87 6.75 -0.76
C THR A 14 -5.78 5.62 -1.20
N GLY A 15 -5.69 4.49 -0.50
CA GLY A 15 -6.55 3.35 -0.72
C GLY A 15 -6.37 2.29 0.35
N TRP A 16 -7.35 1.41 0.44
CA TRP A 16 -7.42 0.29 1.38
C TRP A 16 -7.49 -1.03 0.63
N SER A 17 -6.85 -2.09 1.13
CA SER A 17 -6.88 -3.43 0.55
C SER A 17 -6.31 -3.43 -0.88
N TYR A 18 -7.06 -3.83 -1.89
CA TYR A 18 -6.65 -3.68 -3.29
C TYR A 18 -6.34 -2.21 -3.64
N GLY A 19 -7.06 -1.24 -3.04
CA GLY A 19 -6.73 0.19 -3.15
C GLY A 19 -5.39 0.54 -2.50
N GLY A 20 -5.01 -0.13 -1.42
CA GLY A 20 -3.69 -0.04 -0.81
C GLY A 20 -2.60 -0.57 -1.74
N PHE A 21 -2.83 -1.73 -2.38
CA PHE A 21 -1.97 -2.22 -3.47
C PHE A 21 -1.84 -1.19 -4.60
N MET A 22 -2.97 -0.67 -5.09
CA MET A 22 -2.97 0.34 -6.16
C MET A 22 -2.21 1.61 -5.76
N THR A 23 -2.28 2.01 -4.50
CA THR A 23 -1.49 3.13 -3.96
C THR A 23 0.01 2.83 -4.00
N MET A 24 0.43 1.66 -3.48
CA MET A 24 1.81 1.21 -3.53
C MET A 24 2.31 1.09 -4.98
N TRP A 25 1.49 0.51 -5.86
CA TRP A 25 1.80 0.39 -7.28
C TRP A 25 1.97 1.76 -7.96
N ALA A 26 1.00 2.65 -7.79
CA ALA A 26 0.99 3.95 -8.46
C ALA A 26 2.24 4.79 -8.15
N VAL A 27 2.69 4.82 -6.89
CA VAL A 27 3.89 5.58 -6.50
C VAL A 27 5.19 4.99 -7.06
N THR A 28 5.18 3.72 -7.50
CA THR A 28 6.32 3.12 -8.21
C THR A 28 6.29 3.40 -9.71
N GLN A 29 5.14 3.82 -10.28
CA GLN A 29 4.94 4.01 -11.72
C GLN A 29 4.93 5.49 -12.14
N THR A 30 4.67 6.42 -11.22
CA THR A 30 4.57 7.85 -11.51
C THR A 30 4.94 8.72 -10.32
N ASN A 31 5.50 9.90 -10.60
CA ASN A 31 5.79 10.94 -9.61
C ASN A 31 4.66 11.99 -9.49
N ARG A 32 3.46 11.67 -9.98
CA ARG A 32 2.31 12.59 -9.96
C ARG A 32 1.83 12.94 -8.56
N PHE A 33 2.03 12.03 -7.60
CA PHE A 33 1.51 12.17 -6.25
C PHE A 33 2.57 12.75 -5.31
N HIS A 34 2.20 13.74 -4.52
CA HIS A 34 3.08 14.41 -3.55
C HIS A 34 3.00 13.80 -2.15
N ALA A 35 1.97 13.01 -1.89
CA ALA A 35 1.81 12.20 -0.69
C ALA A 35 1.00 10.93 -1.00
N ALA A 36 1.29 9.85 -0.28
CA ALA A 36 0.56 8.58 -0.40
C ALA A 36 0.25 7.97 0.97
N VAL A 37 -0.92 7.36 1.09
CA VAL A 37 -1.32 6.59 2.28
C VAL A 37 -1.89 5.25 1.83
N ALA A 38 -1.17 4.17 2.11
CA ALA A 38 -1.54 2.82 1.72
C ALA A 38 -2.01 2.01 2.94
N GLY A 39 -3.30 1.76 3.04
CA GLY A 39 -3.88 0.91 4.08
C GLY A 39 -4.01 -0.54 3.60
N ALA A 40 -3.55 -1.51 4.40
CA ALA A 40 -3.63 -2.95 4.12
C ALA A 40 -3.27 -3.29 2.66
N GLY A 41 -2.14 -2.75 2.17
CA GLY A 41 -1.69 -2.93 0.80
C GLY A 41 -0.91 -4.22 0.58
N ILE A 42 -0.72 -4.57 -0.68
CA ILE A 42 0.07 -5.70 -1.13
C ILE A 42 1.28 -5.16 -1.88
N SER A 43 2.49 -5.47 -1.42
CA SER A 43 3.75 -5.02 -2.04
C SER A 43 4.27 -6.00 -3.08
N ASN A 44 4.06 -7.29 -2.82
CA ASN A 44 4.71 -8.39 -3.53
C ASN A 44 3.73 -9.55 -3.74
N TRP A 45 3.19 -9.67 -4.93
CA TRP A 45 2.25 -10.73 -5.28
C TRP A 45 2.84 -12.14 -5.18
N GLN A 46 4.17 -12.29 -5.30
CA GLN A 46 4.82 -13.59 -5.20
C GLN A 46 4.78 -14.13 -3.77
N SER A 47 5.19 -13.34 -2.77
CA SER A 47 5.11 -13.75 -1.36
C SER A 47 3.68 -13.77 -0.86
N TYR A 48 2.86 -12.79 -1.29
CA TYR A 48 1.44 -12.73 -0.96
C TYR A 48 0.69 -14.02 -1.32
N TYR A 49 1.06 -14.70 -2.40
CA TYR A 49 0.45 -15.96 -2.82
C TYR A 49 0.43 -17.01 -1.70
N GLY A 50 1.51 -17.10 -0.93
CA GLY A 50 1.63 -18.05 0.17
C GLY A 50 1.28 -17.50 1.56
N GLU A 51 1.04 -16.20 1.68
CA GLU A 51 0.80 -15.55 2.97
C GLU A 51 -0.67 -15.29 3.27
N ASN A 52 -1.50 -15.09 2.23
CA ASN A 52 -2.89 -14.69 2.40
C ASN A 52 -3.83 -15.87 2.66
N GLY A 53 -4.95 -15.60 3.35
CA GLY A 53 -5.99 -16.59 3.65
C GLY A 53 -7.14 -16.64 2.64
N ILE A 54 -7.03 -15.96 1.49
CA ILE A 54 -8.08 -15.83 0.48
C ILE A 54 -7.58 -16.11 -0.95
N ASP A 55 -6.62 -17.00 -1.10
CA ASP A 55 -5.83 -17.26 -2.32
C ASP A 55 -6.64 -17.73 -3.54
N GLN A 56 -7.84 -18.24 -3.37
CA GLN A 56 -8.65 -18.89 -4.42
C GLN A 56 -8.92 -18.01 -5.65
N TRP A 57 -8.95 -16.68 -5.50
CA TRP A 57 -9.16 -15.76 -6.61
C TRP A 57 -7.91 -15.51 -7.46
N MET A 58 -6.73 -15.85 -6.94
CA MET A 58 -5.46 -15.51 -7.59
C MET A 58 -5.22 -16.28 -8.88
N LEU A 59 -5.57 -17.56 -8.92
CA LEU A 59 -5.43 -18.38 -10.14
C LEU A 59 -6.23 -17.80 -11.32
N PRO A 60 -7.55 -17.54 -11.20
CA PRO A 60 -8.29 -16.93 -12.31
C PRO A 60 -7.84 -15.51 -12.64
N TYR A 61 -7.30 -14.76 -11.67
CA TYR A 61 -6.83 -13.41 -11.87
C TYR A 61 -5.49 -13.33 -12.63
N PHE A 62 -4.52 -14.17 -12.25
CA PHE A 62 -3.18 -14.19 -12.85
C PHE A 62 -3.06 -15.17 -14.01
N GLY A 63 -3.98 -16.14 -14.13
CA GLY A 63 -3.98 -17.16 -15.17
C GLY A 63 -3.06 -18.36 -14.91
N ALA A 64 -2.25 -18.31 -13.86
CA ALA A 64 -1.33 -19.38 -13.45
C ALA A 64 -1.03 -19.29 -11.95
N SER A 65 -0.53 -20.36 -11.34
CA SER A 65 0.03 -20.29 -10.00
C SER A 65 1.39 -19.56 -10.01
N VAL A 66 1.82 -19.08 -8.84
CA VAL A 66 3.14 -18.46 -8.70
C VAL A 66 4.27 -19.46 -9.01
N TYR A 67 4.02 -20.74 -8.86
CA TYR A 67 4.99 -21.81 -9.11
C TYR A 67 5.10 -22.16 -10.60
N ASP A 68 4.03 -21.98 -11.37
CA ASP A 68 4.01 -22.24 -12.81
C ASP A 68 4.50 -21.02 -13.62
N ASP A 69 4.09 -19.82 -13.23
CA ASP A 69 4.53 -18.56 -13.86
C ASP A 69 4.80 -17.47 -12.81
N PRO A 70 5.97 -17.49 -12.16
CA PRO A 70 6.33 -16.45 -11.20
C PRO A 70 6.46 -15.05 -11.85
N ALA A 71 6.69 -14.96 -13.15
CA ALA A 71 6.88 -13.71 -13.85
C ALA A 71 5.60 -12.86 -13.93
N VAL A 72 4.44 -13.51 -14.05
CA VAL A 72 3.16 -12.78 -14.07
C VAL A 72 2.89 -12.05 -12.75
N TYR A 73 3.31 -12.63 -11.64
CA TYR A 73 3.24 -12.02 -10.30
C TYR A 73 4.29 -10.92 -10.13
N ALA A 74 5.54 -11.19 -10.53
CA ALA A 74 6.65 -10.26 -10.38
C ALA A 74 6.41 -8.95 -11.12
N ARG A 75 5.89 -8.98 -12.34
CA ARG A 75 5.67 -7.77 -13.16
C ARG A 75 4.60 -6.83 -12.61
N SER A 76 3.74 -7.33 -11.70
CA SER A 76 2.70 -6.54 -11.03
C SER A 76 3.04 -6.23 -9.56
N SER A 77 4.19 -6.69 -9.05
CA SER A 77 4.63 -6.47 -7.67
C SER A 77 5.31 -5.12 -7.51
N ALA A 78 4.72 -4.22 -6.71
CA ALA A 78 5.23 -2.87 -6.46
C ALA A 78 6.68 -2.88 -5.96
N ILE A 79 7.05 -3.87 -5.13
CA ILE A 79 8.39 -3.99 -4.55
C ILE A 79 9.50 -4.08 -5.60
N ASN A 80 9.23 -4.66 -6.77
CA ASN A 80 10.20 -4.80 -7.85
C ASN A 80 10.55 -3.45 -8.51
N PHE A 81 9.73 -2.43 -8.31
CA PHE A 81 9.90 -1.08 -8.85
C PHE A 81 10.18 -0.04 -7.77
N ILE A 82 10.46 -0.48 -6.55
CA ILE A 82 10.56 0.37 -5.35
C ILE A 82 11.60 1.50 -5.49
N LYS A 83 12.65 1.30 -6.27
CA LYS A 83 13.69 2.32 -6.54
C LYS A 83 13.17 3.55 -7.27
N ASN A 84 11.99 3.46 -7.89
CA ASN A 84 11.37 4.59 -8.59
C ASN A 84 10.64 5.53 -7.65
N VAL A 85 10.31 5.09 -6.42
CA VAL A 85 9.47 5.87 -5.51
C VAL A 85 10.21 7.12 -5.02
N ARG A 86 9.53 8.26 -5.13
CA ARG A 86 9.93 9.56 -4.57
C ARG A 86 8.86 10.13 -3.65
N THR A 87 7.63 9.64 -3.78
CA THR A 87 6.47 10.09 -3.02
C THR A 87 6.57 9.69 -1.56
N PRO A 88 6.49 10.64 -0.61
CA PRO A 88 6.34 10.34 0.81
C PRO A 88 5.16 9.40 1.03
N THR A 89 5.40 8.24 1.66
CA THR A 89 4.39 7.19 1.79
C THR A 89 4.23 6.72 3.23
N PHE A 90 3.03 6.88 3.77
CA PHE A 90 2.58 6.25 5.02
C PHE A 90 1.85 4.95 4.69
N ALA A 91 2.15 3.89 5.43
CA ALA A 91 1.48 2.61 5.28
C ALA A 91 0.94 2.12 6.63
N TYR A 92 -0.21 1.46 6.63
CA TYR A 92 -0.77 0.90 7.86
C TYR A 92 -1.61 -0.36 7.60
N VAL A 93 -1.73 -1.22 8.63
CA VAL A 93 -2.41 -2.51 8.51
C VAL A 93 -2.79 -3.04 9.89
N GLY A 94 -3.79 -3.91 9.97
CA GLY A 94 -4.08 -4.71 11.16
C GLY A 94 -3.04 -5.82 11.36
N GLU A 95 -2.62 -6.04 12.61
CA GLU A 95 -1.64 -7.07 12.96
C GLU A 95 -2.05 -8.48 12.51
N ARG A 96 -3.36 -8.77 12.58
CA ARG A 96 -3.95 -10.08 12.27
C ARG A 96 -4.70 -10.10 10.94
N ASP A 97 -4.35 -9.20 10.05
CA ASP A 97 -4.93 -9.18 8.71
C ASP A 97 -4.49 -10.42 7.92
N ILE A 98 -5.47 -11.28 7.60
CA ILE A 98 -5.24 -12.50 6.80
C ILE A 98 -5.54 -12.29 5.31
N GLU A 99 -6.20 -11.19 4.96
CA GLU A 99 -6.50 -10.85 3.56
C GLU A 99 -5.34 -10.10 2.91
N CYS A 100 -4.80 -9.11 3.62
CA CYS A 100 -3.58 -8.40 3.23
C CYS A 100 -2.57 -8.44 4.39
N PRO A 101 -1.82 -9.53 4.52
CA PRO A 101 -0.97 -9.79 5.69
C PRO A 101 0.00 -8.65 5.99
N ALA A 102 0.18 -8.35 7.28
CA ALA A 102 1.05 -7.26 7.74
C ALA A 102 2.47 -7.28 7.16
N PRO A 103 3.11 -8.46 6.91
CA PRO A 103 4.41 -8.54 6.24
C PRO A 103 4.46 -7.79 4.90
N GLN A 104 3.37 -7.75 4.12
CA GLN A 104 3.30 -7.01 2.85
C GLN A 104 3.49 -5.50 3.04
N THR A 105 2.85 -4.95 4.06
CA THR A 105 3.00 -3.53 4.44
C THR A 105 4.40 -3.24 4.99
N VAL A 106 4.93 -4.14 5.83
CA VAL A 106 6.28 -4.01 6.43
C VAL A 106 7.37 -4.08 5.35
N GLU A 107 7.26 -5.00 4.39
CA GLU A 107 8.20 -5.13 3.28
C GLU A 107 8.30 -3.82 2.48
N PHE A 108 7.16 -3.24 2.10
CA PHE A 108 7.12 -1.99 1.36
C PHE A 108 7.75 -0.83 2.14
N TRP A 109 7.33 -0.64 3.40
CA TRP A 109 7.89 0.38 4.29
C TRP A 109 9.39 0.22 4.49
N HIS A 110 9.85 -1.02 4.77
CA HIS A 110 11.27 -1.29 5.01
C HIS A 110 12.12 -0.96 3.78
N ALA A 111 11.64 -1.29 2.59
CA ALA A 111 12.33 -0.96 1.34
C ALA A 111 12.42 0.56 1.13
N LEU A 112 11.33 1.31 1.33
CA LEU A 112 11.33 2.78 1.26
C LEU A 112 12.30 3.41 2.26
N ARG A 113 12.27 2.94 3.51
CA ARG A 113 13.20 3.39 4.55
C ARG A 113 14.66 3.14 4.16
N SER A 114 14.97 1.96 3.63
CA SER A 114 16.32 1.59 3.20
C SER A 114 16.84 2.46 2.06
N LEU A 115 15.94 2.97 1.23
CA LEU A 115 16.26 3.88 0.13
C LEU A 115 16.25 5.36 0.53
N GLY A 116 16.00 5.67 1.80
CA GLY A 116 15.97 7.04 2.32
C GLY A 116 14.72 7.85 1.91
N ALA A 117 13.68 7.18 1.39
CA ALA A 117 12.42 7.85 1.07
C ALA A 117 11.65 8.19 2.35
N PRO A 118 10.98 9.36 2.44
CA PRO A 118 10.14 9.69 3.58
C PRO A 118 9.02 8.67 3.74
N THR A 119 9.01 7.94 4.86
CA THR A 119 8.03 6.88 5.09
C THR A 119 7.74 6.70 6.58
N ALA A 120 6.53 6.20 6.87
CA ALA A 120 6.12 5.77 8.20
C ALA A 120 5.26 4.51 8.07
N VAL A 121 5.19 3.73 9.16
CA VAL A 121 4.32 2.55 9.23
C VAL A 121 3.59 2.51 10.56
N MET A 122 2.35 2.01 10.53
CA MET A 122 1.59 1.69 11.73
C MET A 122 0.97 0.30 11.60
N ILE A 123 1.19 -0.54 12.61
CA ILE A 123 0.55 -1.86 12.73
C ILE A 123 -0.39 -1.79 13.91
N TYR A 124 -1.70 -2.01 13.68
CA TYR A 124 -2.71 -1.93 14.73
C TYR A 124 -2.86 -3.28 15.44
N PRO A 125 -2.49 -3.35 16.74
CA PRO A 125 -2.49 -4.61 17.47
C PRO A 125 -3.90 -5.22 17.55
N GLY A 126 -3.98 -6.53 17.31
CA GLY A 126 -5.23 -7.29 17.40
C GLY A 126 -6.23 -7.08 16.27
N GLU A 127 -6.01 -6.09 15.39
CA GLU A 127 -6.90 -5.79 14.27
C GLU A 127 -6.70 -6.76 13.09
N GLY A 128 -7.81 -7.07 12.43
CA GLY A 128 -7.82 -7.82 11.16
C GLY A 128 -7.85 -6.91 9.93
N HIS A 129 -8.47 -7.41 8.85
CA HIS A 129 -8.60 -6.62 7.60
C HIS A 129 -9.42 -5.34 7.77
N ALA A 130 -10.32 -5.27 8.75
CA ALA A 130 -11.02 -4.04 9.12
C ALA A 130 -10.56 -3.59 10.51
N LEU A 131 -10.27 -2.30 10.66
CA LEU A 131 -10.04 -1.70 11.98
C LEU A 131 -11.38 -1.56 12.70
N ARG A 132 -11.63 -2.41 13.69
CA ARG A 132 -12.89 -2.51 14.40
C ARG A 132 -12.89 -1.72 15.71
N ASP A 133 -11.73 -1.53 16.32
CA ASP A 133 -11.60 -0.65 17.47
C ASP A 133 -11.75 0.81 17.02
N PRO A 134 -12.73 1.56 17.55
CA PRO A 134 -12.94 2.95 17.20
C PRO A 134 -11.73 3.85 17.46
N ALA A 135 -10.90 3.53 18.45
CA ALA A 135 -9.69 4.28 18.76
C ALA A 135 -8.63 4.06 17.67
N HIS A 136 -8.46 2.83 17.19
CA HIS A 136 -7.57 2.52 16.08
C HIS A 136 -8.03 3.15 14.78
N ALA A 137 -9.33 3.10 14.48
CA ALA A 137 -9.89 3.74 13.29
C ALA A 137 -9.71 5.27 13.31
N ALA A 138 -9.91 5.90 14.47
CA ALA A 138 -9.68 7.34 14.66
C ALA A 138 -8.20 7.71 14.52
N ASP A 139 -7.29 6.93 15.10
CA ASP A 139 -5.83 7.14 14.98
C ASP A 139 -5.37 6.99 13.52
N ALA A 140 -5.87 5.98 12.79
CA ALA A 140 -5.54 5.81 11.37
C ALA A 140 -6.00 7.00 10.51
N LEU A 141 -7.20 7.51 10.76
CA LEU A 141 -7.71 8.71 10.09
C LEU A 141 -6.88 9.94 10.44
N GLN A 142 -6.58 10.14 11.72
CA GLN A 142 -5.77 11.27 12.19
C GLN A 142 -4.38 11.27 11.53
N ARG A 143 -3.68 10.13 11.53
CA ARG A 143 -2.36 9.98 10.86
C ARG A 143 -2.44 10.22 9.36
N THR A 144 -3.52 9.77 8.72
CA THR A 144 -3.75 10.01 7.29
C THR A 144 -3.86 11.52 7.00
N LEU A 145 -4.66 12.24 7.79
CA LEU A 145 -4.82 13.69 7.64
C LEU A 145 -3.50 14.43 7.90
N GLU A 146 -2.79 14.08 8.98
CA GLU A 146 -1.49 14.66 9.32
C GLU A 146 -0.43 14.40 8.24
N TRP A 147 -0.46 13.20 7.61
CA TRP A 147 0.43 12.88 6.52
C TRP A 147 0.18 13.74 5.29
N PHE A 148 -1.07 13.87 4.89
CA PHE A 148 -1.45 14.73 3.78
C PHE A 148 -1.17 16.21 4.09
N ASP A 149 -1.50 16.66 5.27
CA ASP A 149 -1.20 18.03 5.72
C ASP A 149 0.29 18.35 5.66
N ARG A 150 1.13 17.40 6.00
CA ARG A 150 2.58 17.59 5.99
C ARG A 150 3.17 17.71 4.58
N TYR A 151 2.65 16.99 3.61
CA TYR A 151 3.26 16.83 2.29
C TYR A 151 2.48 17.46 1.14
N LEU A 152 1.24 17.92 1.36
CA LEU A 152 0.41 18.60 0.37
C LEU A 152 0.24 20.11 0.61
N ARG A 153 1.01 20.68 1.56
CA ARG A 153 1.00 22.13 1.82
C ARG A 153 1.81 22.91 0.78
#